data_27cff71b68c17b9e39a6cf401d5950c3
#
_entry.id   27cff71b68c17b9e39a6cf401d5950c3
#
_cell.length_a   1.000
_cell.length_b   1.000
_cell.length_c   1.000
_cell.angle_alpha   90.00
_cell.angle_beta   90.00
_cell.angle_gamma   90.00
#
_symmetry.space_group_name_H-M   'P 1'
#
loop_
_entity.id
_entity.type
_entity.pdbx_description
1 polymer ?
#
loop_
_entity_poly.entity_id
_entity_poly.type
_entity_poly.pdbx_seq_one_letter_code
_entity_poly.pdbx_strand_id
1 'polypeptide(L)'
;RIGAHDFKSVDVETKAAEFMIKKFKNRNVKIDMKNFDIIFLVYVINSKCYFGIDFAGFALNKRPYKIFLHPNSLRGTIAYALVRESGFQKKEVMLDPFSRDGVIAIEAAFYAGDFPVGYYNKEKFAFLKLKLGIDFDRFFDKIDKKIKKTKTKIYSYDHLFKYVDYSRKNAKIAGIDKLISFSRVELEWLDIKFKEKSIDRIITNPPTSKNANLGKIYNEFFYQSAYILKDNGTISLISRVSDSDFIKKHAEKHNFFVSKENVVWSGEQQLNVSVFKKKNI
;
A
#
# COMPACT_ATOMS: atom_id res chain seq x y z
N ARG A 1 -15.80 -13.74 -3.92
CA ARG A 1 -16.93 -13.69 -2.96
C ARG A 1 -16.44 -13.59 -1.52
N ILE A 2 -17.22 -12.97 -0.66
CA ILE A 2 -16.97 -12.89 0.79
C ILE A 2 -18.26 -13.31 1.49
N GLY A 3 -18.14 -14.14 2.53
CA GLY A 3 -19.26 -14.70 3.29
C GLY A 3 -19.54 -16.17 2.96
N ALA A 4 -20.46 -16.78 3.73
CA ALA A 4 -20.94 -18.13 3.48
C ALA A 4 -22.01 -18.12 2.37
N HIS A 5 -21.86 -19.01 1.38
CA HIS A 5 -22.77 -19.11 0.24
C HIS A 5 -22.86 -20.58 -0.20
N ASP A 6 -24.05 -20.99 -0.61
CA ASP A 6 -24.36 -22.34 -1.11
C ASP A 6 -23.89 -22.58 -2.57
N PHE A 7 -23.22 -21.60 -3.17
CA PHE A 7 -22.72 -21.64 -4.54
C PHE A 7 -21.21 -21.34 -4.60
N LYS A 8 -20.56 -21.80 -5.66
CA LYS A 8 -19.14 -21.52 -5.97
C LYS A 8 -19.02 -20.31 -6.91
N SER A 9 -17.82 -19.74 -7.01
CA SER A 9 -17.55 -18.63 -7.94
C SER A 9 -17.79 -19.04 -9.41
N VAL A 10 -17.47 -20.29 -9.75
CA VAL A 10 -17.70 -20.86 -11.09
C VAL A 10 -19.18 -20.90 -11.45
N ASP A 11 -20.08 -21.18 -10.50
CA ASP A 11 -21.52 -21.24 -10.76
C ASP A 11 -22.05 -19.84 -11.17
N VAL A 12 -21.55 -18.80 -10.50
CA VAL A 12 -21.90 -17.39 -10.83
C VAL A 12 -21.34 -17.01 -12.20
N GLU A 13 -20.09 -17.39 -12.48
CA GLU A 13 -19.42 -17.12 -13.75
C GLU A 13 -20.17 -17.76 -14.90
N THR A 14 -20.53 -19.05 -14.80
CA THR A 14 -21.30 -19.78 -15.82
C THR A 14 -22.65 -19.13 -16.07
N LYS A 15 -23.42 -18.86 -15.02
CA LYS A 15 -24.74 -18.21 -15.17
C LYS A 15 -24.66 -16.80 -15.77
N ALA A 16 -23.63 -16.03 -15.36
CA ALA A 16 -23.41 -14.70 -15.93
C ALA A 16 -23.07 -14.79 -17.42
N ALA A 17 -22.21 -15.74 -17.82
CA ALA A 17 -21.83 -15.99 -19.21
C ALA A 17 -23.05 -16.40 -20.06
N GLU A 18 -23.84 -17.35 -19.60
CA GLU A 18 -25.10 -17.77 -20.27
C GLU A 18 -26.05 -16.62 -20.49
N PHE A 19 -26.28 -15.81 -19.42
CA PHE A 19 -27.14 -14.64 -19.50
C PHE A 19 -26.62 -13.64 -20.53
N MET A 20 -25.33 -13.35 -20.55
CA MET A 20 -24.72 -12.43 -21.51
C MET A 20 -24.84 -12.92 -22.94
N ILE A 21 -24.55 -14.18 -23.22
CA ILE A 21 -24.73 -14.79 -24.55
C ILE A 21 -26.19 -14.66 -24.99
N LYS A 22 -27.15 -15.01 -24.13
CA LYS A 22 -28.58 -14.93 -24.41
C LYS A 22 -29.02 -13.48 -24.68
N LYS A 23 -28.59 -12.53 -23.87
CA LYS A 23 -28.98 -11.11 -23.96
C LYS A 23 -28.43 -10.45 -25.21
N PHE A 24 -27.19 -10.81 -25.61
CA PHE A 24 -26.50 -10.20 -26.76
C PHE A 24 -26.42 -11.13 -27.98
N LYS A 25 -27.35 -12.10 -28.09
CA LYS A 25 -27.40 -13.10 -29.18
C LYS A 25 -27.19 -12.50 -30.58
N ASN A 26 -27.75 -11.33 -30.84
CA ASN A 26 -27.69 -10.65 -32.15
C ASN A 26 -26.43 -9.80 -32.34
N ARG A 27 -25.49 -9.78 -31.38
CA ARG A 27 -24.26 -8.96 -31.43
C ARG A 27 -22.97 -9.76 -31.50
N ASN A 28 -23.08 -11.05 -31.81
CA ASN A 28 -21.92 -11.98 -31.96
C ASN A 28 -20.94 -11.91 -30.77
N VAL A 29 -21.49 -11.87 -29.55
CA VAL A 29 -20.69 -11.88 -28.31
C VAL A 29 -20.17 -13.29 -28.08
N LYS A 30 -18.86 -13.42 -27.86
CA LYS A 30 -18.17 -14.66 -27.49
C LYS A 30 -17.56 -14.52 -26.11
N ILE A 31 -17.60 -15.60 -25.35
CA ILE A 31 -16.86 -15.67 -24.06
C ILE A 31 -15.44 -16.16 -24.37
N ASP A 32 -14.46 -15.32 -24.04
CA ASP A 32 -13.04 -15.67 -24.19
C ASP A 32 -12.27 -15.23 -22.93
N MET A 33 -11.68 -16.20 -22.22
CA MET A 33 -10.95 -15.97 -20.97
C MET A 33 -9.52 -15.45 -21.18
N LYS A 34 -9.02 -15.48 -22.44
CA LYS A 34 -7.65 -15.07 -22.76
C LYS A 34 -7.59 -13.81 -23.60
N ASN A 35 -8.43 -13.72 -24.64
CA ASN A 35 -8.43 -12.63 -25.63
C ASN A 35 -9.73 -11.83 -25.54
N PHE A 36 -9.97 -11.22 -24.39
CA PHE A 36 -11.19 -10.47 -24.13
C PHE A 36 -11.07 -9.00 -24.55
N ASP A 37 -12.19 -8.41 -24.97
CA ASP A 37 -12.33 -6.97 -25.17
C ASP A 37 -12.89 -6.28 -23.92
N ILE A 38 -13.77 -6.95 -23.19
CA ILE A 38 -14.41 -6.44 -21.98
C ILE A 38 -14.35 -7.51 -20.89
N ILE A 39 -13.99 -7.11 -19.67
CA ILE A 39 -14.07 -7.96 -18.49
C ILE A 39 -15.25 -7.52 -17.65
N PHE A 40 -16.19 -8.43 -17.43
CA PHE A 40 -17.26 -8.25 -16.45
C PHE A 40 -16.85 -8.81 -15.10
N LEU A 41 -17.07 -8.03 -14.05
CA LEU A 41 -16.77 -8.43 -12.67
C LEU A 41 -18.09 -8.62 -11.92
N VAL A 42 -18.23 -9.79 -11.31
CA VAL A 42 -19.31 -10.06 -10.34
C VAL A 42 -18.68 -10.24 -8.96
N TYR A 43 -19.04 -9.37 -8.03
CA TYR A 43 -18.49 -9.40 -6.67
C TYR A 43 -19.63 -9.54 -5.65
N VAL A 44 -19.62 -10.64 -4.91
CA VAL A 44 -20.66 -10.97 -3.92
C VAL A 44 -20.07 -10.85 -2.51
N ILE A 45 -20.73 -10.02 -1.69
CA ILE A 45 -20.41 -9.85 -0.26
C ILE A 45 -21.68 -10.14 0.53
N ASN A 46 -21.69 -11.21 1.28
CA ASN A 46 -22.88 -11.67 2.02
C ASN A 46 -24.09 -11.73 1.08
N SER A 47 -25.16 -10.95 1.34
CA SER A 47 -26.36 -10.88 0.52
C SER A 47 -26.31 -9.84 -0.62
N LYS A 48 -25.21 -9.09 -0.75
CA LYS A 48 -25.08 -8.04 -1.77
C LYS A 48 -24.28 -8.51 -2.96
N CYS A 49 -24.77 -8.24 -4.17
CA CYS A 49 -24.08 -8.52 -5.42
C CYS A 49 -23.75 -7.21 -6.15
N TYR A 50 -22.50 -7.06 -6.55
CA TYR A 50 -22.00 -5.94 -7.35
C TYR A 50 -21.65 -6.47 -8.74
N PHE A 51 -22.15 -5.82 -9.77
CA PHE A 51 -21.82 -6.11 -11.15
C PHE A 51 -21.19 -4.89 -11.79
N GLY A 52 -20.11 -5.07 -12.54
CA GLY A 52 -19.40 -3.97 -13.17
C GLY A 52 -18.48 -4.40 -14.31
N ILE A 53 -17.82 -3.43 -14.89
CA ILE A 53 -16.78 -3.63 -15.91
C ILE A 53 -15.42 -3.37 -15.25
N ASP A 54 -14.46 -4.29 -15.45
CA ASP A 54 -13.08 -4.09 -15.04
C ASP A 54 -12.35 -3.23 -16.09
N PHE A 55 -12.09 -2.00 -15.75
CA PHE A 55 -11.33 -1.07 -16.58
C PHE A 55 -9.82 -1.31 -16.55
N ALA A 56 -9.30 -1.97 -15.53
CA ALA A 56 -7.88 -2.23 -15.42
C ALA A 56 -7.42 -3.39 -16.31
N GLY A 57 -8.12 -4.54 -16.23
CA GLY A 57 -7.77 -5.74 -16.98
C GLY A 57 -6.58 -6.51 -16.41
N PHE A 58 -6.00 -6.05 -15.31
CA PHE A 58 -4.90 -6.71 -14.61
C PHE A 58 -4.91 -6.39 -13.12
N ALA A 59 -4.18 -7.20 -12.35
CA ALA A 59 -4.15 -7.08 -10.90
C ALA A 59 -3.38 -5.83 -10.43
N LEU A 60 -4.09 -4.74 -10.14
CA LEU A 60 -3.50 -3.45 -9.70
C LEU A 60 -2.69 -3.55 -8.40
N ASN A 61 -2.94 -4.55 -7.55
CA ASN A 61 -2.15 -4.80 -6.34
C ASN A 61 -0.74 -5.33 -6.62
N LYS A 62 -0.51 -5.88 -7.81
CA LYS A 62 0.80 -6.29 -8.28
C LYS A 62 1.50 -5.08 -8.89
N ARG A 63 2.53 -4.62 -8.21
CA ARG A 63 3.33 -3.47 -8.66
C ARG A 63 4.48 -3.95 -9.55
N PRO A 64 4.67 -3.40 -10.76
CA PRO A 64 5.75 -3.82 -11.65
C PRO A 64 7.14 -3.64 -11.06
N TYR A 65 7.33 -2.66 -10.17
CA TYR A 65 8.60 -2.38 -9.53
C TYR A 65 9.00 -3.41 -8.45
N LYS A 66 8.08 -4.22 -7.94
CA LYS A 66 8.32 -5.18 -6.86
C LYS A 66 8.98 -6.45 -7.38
N ILE A 67 10.26 -6.38 -7.69
CA ILE A 67 11.07 -7.51 -8.16
C ILE A 67 11.85 -8.15 -7.00
N PHE A 68 12.43 -7.32 -6.13
CA PHE A 68 13.19 -7.77 -4.97
C PHE A 68 12.27 -7.80 -3.75
N LEU A 69 11.89 -9.01 -3.30
CA LEU A 69 10.83 -9.17 -2.31
C LEU A 69 11.35 -9.56 -0.92
N HIS A 70 10.76 -8.95 0.10
CA HIS A 70 10.86 -9.45 1.47
C HIS A 70 9.75 -10.50 1.70
N PRO A 71 9.98 -11.59 2.49
CA PRO A 71 8.95 -12.61 2.75
C PRO A 71 7.63 -12.06 3.30
N ASN A 72 7.70 -11.00 4.11
CA ASN A 72 6.53 -10.31 4.67
C ASN A 72 6.25 -8.98 3.95
N SER A 73 6.46 -8.92 2.64
CA SER A 73 6.18 -7.73 1.84
C SER A 73 4.69 -7.44 1.75
N LEU A 74 4.29 -6.18 1.90
CA LEU A 74 2.91 -5.76 1.73
C LEU A 74 2.53 -5.70 0.23
N ARG A 75 1.26 -5.88 -0.06
CA ARG A 75 0.72 -5.53 -1.38
C ARG A 75 0.79 -4.02 -1.58
N GLY A 76 1.13 -3.55 -2.78
CA GLY A 76 1.26 -2.12 -3.07
C GLY A 76 0.00 -1.31 -2.73
N THR A 77 -1.19 -1.87 -2.99
CA THR A 77 -2.47 -1.23 -2.63
C THR A 77 -2.64 -1.05 -1.12
N ILE A 78 -2.17 -2.00 -0.30
CA ILE A 78 -2.21 -1.90 1.17
C ILE A 78 -1.18 -0.88 1.67
N ALA A 79 0.02 -0.89 1.11
CA ALA A 79 1.04 0.11 1.44
C ALA A 79 0.56 1.52 1.10
N TYR A 80 -0.06 1.71 -0.08
CA TYR A 80 -0.67 2.99 -0.46
C TYR A 80 -1.80 3.40 0.49
N ALA A 81 -2.68 2.47 0.85
CA ALA A 81 -3.75 2.74 1.82
C ALA A 81 -3.19 3.16 3.17
N LEU A 82 -2.13 2.51 3.67
CA LEU A 82 -1.44 2.88 4.91
C LEU A 82 -0.89 4.31 4.85
N VAL A 83 -0.26 4.69 3.73
CA VAL A 83 0.22 6.06 3.49
C VAL A 83 -0.94 7.06 3.55
N ARG A 84 -2.09 6.75 2.94
CA ARG A 84 -3.27 7.64 2.95
C ARG A 84 -3.92 7.73 4.33
N GLU A 85 -4.06 6.60 5.03
CA GLU A 85 -4.63 6.53 6.39
C GLU A 85 -3.77 7.27 7.42
N SER A 86 -2.45 7.36 7.21
CA SER A 86 -1.55 8.11 8.07
C SER A 86 -1.79 9.63 8.05
N GLY A 87 -2.55 10.12 7.08
CA GLY A 87 -2.73 11.56 6.84
C GLY A 87 -1.49 12.25 6.27
N PHE A 88 -0.51 11.50 5.74
CA PHE A 88 0.72 12.03 5.16
C PHE A 88 0.46 13.09 4.09
N GLN A 89 1.16 14.23 4.20
CA GLN A 89 1.05 15.35 3.28
C GLN A 89 2.33 15.52 2.43
N LYS A 90 2.19 16.05 1.22
CA LYS A 90 3.26 16.12 0.21
C LYS A 90 4.52 16.95 0.56
N LYS A 91 4.54 17.64 1.68
CA LYS A 91 5.70 18.45 2.13
C LYS A 91 6.27 17.94 3.44
N GLU A 92 5.66 16.93 4.03
CA GLU A 92 6.08 16.36 5.30
C GLU A 92 7.32 15.49 5.15
N VAL A 93 8.04 15.32 6.25
CA VAL A 93 9.16 14.40 6.39
C VAL A 93 8.63 13.06 6.87
N MET A 94 8.88 12.02 6.09
CA MET A 94 8.42 10.65 6.39
C MET A 94 9.60 9.71 6.65
N LEU A 95 9.45 8.83 7.63
CA LEU A 95 10.38 7.74 7.92
C LEU A 95 9.64 6.38 7.89
N ASP A 96 10.25 5.40 7.21
CA ASP A 96 9.96 3.98 7.36
C ASP A 96 11.22 3.28 7.93
N PRO A 97 11.28 2.98 9.25
CA PRO A 97 12.45 2.38 9.89
C PRO A 97 12.53 0.85 9.75
N PHE A 98 11.52 0.21 9.18
CA PHE A 98 11.48 -1.22 8.84
C PHE A 98 11.15 -1.42 7.37
N SER A 99 11.94 -0.78 6.49
CA SER A 99 11.58 -0.59 5.08
C SER A 99 11.47 -1.88 4.27
N ARG A 100 12.17 -2.95 4.68
CA ARG A 100 12.12 -4.24 3.98
C ARG A 100 12.44 -4.08 2.49
N ASP A 101 11.45 -4.32 1.62
CA ASP A 101 11.58 -4.14 0.16
C ASP A 101 11.15 -2.73 -0.33
N GLY A 102 10.91 -1.80 0.58
CA GLY A 102 10.69 -0.38 0.29
C GLY A 102 9.29 -0.01 -0.19
N VAL A 103 8.33 -0.94 -0.17
CA VAL A 103 7.01 -0.71 -0.76
C VAL A 103 6.29 0.51 -0.17
N ILE A 104 6.37 0.75 1.14
CA ILE A 104 5.71 1.91 1.79
C ILE A 104 6.35 3.22 1.33
N ALA A 105 7.67 3.30 1.34
CA ALA A 105 8.41 4.49 0.92
C ALA A 105 8.18 4.80 -0.57
N ILE A 106 8.11 3.78 -1.43
CA ILE A 106 7.83 3.91 -2.87
C ILE A 106 6.40 4.44 -3.09
N GLU A 107 5.40 3.86 -2.44
CA GLU A 107 4.01 4.33 -2.56
C GLU A 107 3.83 5.75 -1.99
N ALA A 108 4.57 6.11 -0.94
CA ALA A 108 4.61 7.48 -0.42
C ALA A 108 5.23 8.46 -1.43
N ALA A 109 6.30 8.05 -2.12
CA ALA A 109 6.94 8.86 -3.15
C ALA A 109 6.02 9.05 -4.37
N PHE A 110 5.28 8.02 -4.79
CA PHE A 110 4.26 8.13 -5.84
C PHE A 110 3.17 9.13 -5.44
N TYR A 111 2.66 9.03 -4.21
CA TYR A 111 1.67 9.97 -3.70
C TYR A 111 2.21 11.42 -3.64
N ALA A 112 3.41 11.61 -3.10
CA ALA A 112 4.01 12.93 -2.96
C ALA A 112 4.28 13.62 -4.31
N GLY A 113 4.69 12.83 -5.32
CA GLY A 113 5.01 13.30 -6.66
C GLY A 113 3.82 13.38 -7.63
N ASP A 114 2.60 13.04 -7.22
CA ASP A 114 1.46 12.82 -8.15
C ASP A 114 1.78 11.81 -9.26
N PHE A 115 2.63 10.85 -8.95
CA PHE A 115 3.11 9.89 -9.94
C PHE A 115 2.09 8.76 -10.11
N PRO A 116 1.53 8.54 -11.30
CA PRO A 116 0.51 7.52 -11.52
C PRO A 116 1.14 6.13 -11.47
N VAL A 117 0.54 5.23 -10.69
CA VAL A 117 1.02 3.84 -10.52
C VAL A 117 1.10 3.08 -11.84
N GLY A 118 0.22 3.38 -12.79
CA GLY A 118 0.19 2.78 -14.13
C GLY A 118 1.10 3.44 -15.17
N TYR A 119 1.99 4.36 -14.77
CA TYR A 119 2.80 5.15 -15.70
C TYR A 119 3.52 4.31 -16.76
N TYR A 120 4.16 3.21 -16.35
CA TYR A 120 4.90 2.31 -17.23
C TYR A 120 4.06 1.17 -17.83
N ASN A 121 2.74 1.17 -17.64
CA ASN A 121 1.84 0.11 -18.11
C ASN A 121 0.54 0.67 -18.70
N LYS A 122 0.59 1.88 -19.26
CA LYS A 122 -0.59 2.55 -19.82
C LYS A 122 -1.27 1.70 -20.88
N GLU A 123 -0.47 1.07 -21.73
CA GLU A 123 -0.90 0.22 -22.85
C GLU A 123 -1.64 -1.07 -22.41
N LYS A 124 -1.53 -1.45 -21.12
CA LYS A 124 -2.15 -2.67 -20.59
C LYS A 124 -3.58 -2.49 -20.12
N PHE A 125 -4.03 -1.24 -19.96
CA PHE A 125 -5.38 -1.02 -19.44
C PHE A 125 -6.46 -1.52 -20.39
N ALA A 126 -7.39 -2.35 -19.85
CA ALA A 126 -8.49 -2.91 -20.63
C ALA A 126 -9.43 -1.83 -21.18
N PHE A 127 -9.58 -0.70 -20.50
CA PHE A 127 -10.44 0.39 -20.97
C PHE A 127 -10.00 0.97 -22.33
N LEU A 128 -8.75 0.78 -22.75
CA LEU A 128 -8.26 1.22 -24.06
C LEU A 128 -8.97 0.52 -25.22
N LYS A 129 -9.45 -0.70 -24.99
CA LYS A 129 -10.21 -1.47 -25.99
C LYS A 129 -11.68 -1.02 -26.10
N LEU A 130 -12.15 -0.23 -25.13
CA LEU A 130 -13.52 0.24 -25.10
C LEU A 130 -13.69 1.48 -26.00
N LYS A 131 -14.70 1.48 -26.85
CA LYS A 131 -15.04 2.61 -27.72
C LYS A 131 -15.75 3.71 -26.92
N LEU A 132 -15.02 4.39 -26.03
CA LEU A 132 -15.58 5.40 -25.12
C LEU A 132 -15.64 6.82 -25.72
N GLY A 133 -15.17 7.01 -26.95
CA GLY A 133 -15.07 8.35 -27.55
C GLY A 133 -14.06 9.27 -26.87
N ILE A 134 -13.07 8.69 -26.17
CA ILE A 134 -12.03 9.41 -25.43
C ILE A 134 -10.71 9.31 -26.21
N ASP A 135 -10.05 10.45 -26.40
CA ASP A 135 -8.66 10.52 -26.83
C ASP A 135 -7.76 10.11 -25.64
N PHE A 136 -7.32 8.87 -25.62
CA PHE A 136 -6.52 8.31 -24.51
C PHE A 136 -5.11 8.88 -24.46
N ASP A 137 -4.51 9.28 -25.56
CA ASP A 137 -3.18 9.91 -25.56
C ASP A 137 -3.26 11.25 -24.85
N ARG A 138 -4.22 12.08 -25.20
CA ARG A 138 -4.49 13.35 -24.52
C ARG A 138 -4.86 13.15 -23.05
N PHE A 139 -5.61 12.08 -22.73
CA PHE A 139 -5.97 11.74 -21.36
C PHE A 139 -4.72 11.42 -20.52
N PHE A 140 -3.82 10.56 -21.02
CA PHE A 140 -2.58 10.22 -20.32
C PHE A 140 -1.63 11.40 -20.22
N ASP A 141 -1.47 12.18 -21.26
CA ASP A 141 -0.67 13.42 -21.25
C ASP A 141 -1.13 14.39 -20.15
N LYS A 142 -2.45 14.54 -20.00
CA LYS A 142 -3.02 15.38 -18.94
C LYS A 142 -2.70 14.85 -17.53
N ILE A 143 -2.64 13.53 -17.37
CA ILE A 143 -2.27 12.91 -16.11
C ILE A 143 -0.78 13.09 -15.85
N ASP A 144 0.06 12.84 -16.86
CA ASP A 144 1.52 12.92 -16.72
C ASP A 144 2.01 14.35 -16.45
N LYS A 145 1.36 15.36 -17.00
CA LYS A 145 1.63 16.76 -16.69
C LYS A 145 1.39 17.13 -15.23
N LYS A 146 0.69 16.28 -14.47
CA LYS A 146 0.52 16.46 -13.01
C LYS A 146 1.69 15.95 -12.20
N ILE A 147 2.59 15.16 -12.78
CA ILE A 147 3.79 14.66 -12.10
C ILE A 147 4.66 15.86 -11.69
N LYS A 148 4.98 15.94 -10.40
CA LYS A 148 5.72 17.05 -9.83
C LYS A 148 7.03 16.59 -9.21
N LYS A 149 8.07 17.40 -9.38
CA LYS A 149 9.24 17.32 -8.50
C LYS A 149 8.79 17.72 -7.10
N THR A 150 8.84 16.79 -6.18
CA THR A 150 8.49 17.04 -4.78
C THR A 150 9.73 17.40 -3.96
N LYS A 151 9.55 18.27 -2.95
CA LYS A 151 10.56 18.54 -1.90
C LYS A 151 10.36 17.65 -0.67
N THR A 152 9.45 16.71 -0.73
CA THR A 152 9.17 15.74 0.33
C THR A 152 10.43 14.92 0.63
N LYS A 153 10.76 14.79 1.91
CA LYS A 153 11.87 13.95 2.37
C LYS A 153 11.30 12.62 2.85
N ILE A 154 11.67 11.54 2.16
CA ILE A 154 11.26 10.18 2.50
C ILE A 154 12.50 9.39 2.85
N TYR A 155 12.51 8.79 4.03
CA TYR A 155 13.58 7.95 4.53
C TYR A 155 13.10 6.50 4.60
N SER A 156 13.85 5.59 3.97
CA SER A 156 13.58 4.16 3.89
C SER A 156 14.77 3.43 4.50
N TYR A 157 14.67 3.08 5.78
CA TYR A 157 15.74 2.52 6.56
C TYR A 157 15.47 1.07 6.97
N ASP A 158 16.49 0.28 7.08
CA ASP A 158 16.43 -1.09 7.58
C ASP A 158 17.77 -1.44 8.25
N HIS A 159 17.75 -2.33 9.24
CA HIS A 159 18.97 -2.80 9.92
C HIS A 159 19.79 -3.77 9.05
N LEU A 160 19.16 -4.42 8.05
CA LEU A 160 19.80 -5.33 7.14
C LEU A 160 20.13 -4.67 5.80
N PHE A 161 21.40 -4.61 5.45
CA PHE A 161 21.87 -4.06 4.18
C PHE A 161 21.15 -4.67 2.96
N LYS A 162 20.89 -5.98 3.00
CA LYS A 162 20.13 -6.69 1.96
C LYS A 162 18.80 -6.01 1.64
N TYR A 163 18.06 -5.61 2.65
CA TYR A 163 16.73 -5.00 2.44
C TYR A 163 16.82 -3.53 2.05
N VAL A 164 17.82 -2.82 2.51
CA VAL A 164 18.15 -1.48 1.98
C VAL A 164 18.45 -1.52 0.49
N ASP A 165 19.21 -2.52 0.04
CA ASP A 165 19.53 -2.73 -1.38
C ASP A 165 18.28 -3.12 -2.19
N TYR A 166 17.43 -3.99 -1.65
CA TYR A 166 16.14 -4.36 -2.28
C TYR A 166 15.24 -3.14 -2.45
N SER A 167 15.10 -2.35 -1.38
CA SER A 167 14.31 -1.11 -1.40
C SER A 167 14.81 -0.14 -2.47
N ARG A 168 16.12 0.08 -2.54
CA ARG A 168 16.76 0.95 -3.55
C ARG A 168 16.57 0.44 -4.98
N LYS A 169 16.75 -0.87 -5.21
CA LYS A 169 16.56 -1.49 -6.53
C LYS A 169 15.10 -1.37 -7.00
N ASN A 170 14.14 -1.68 -6.13
CA ASN A 170 12.73 -1.52 -6.43
C ASN A 170 12.37 -0.06 -6.73
N ALA A 171 12.87 0.90 -5.96
CA ALA A 171 12.65 2.32 -6.19
C ALA A 171 13.27 2.80 -7.53
N LYS A 172 14.42 2.25 -7.91
CA LYS A 172 15.05 2.53 -9.21
C LYS A 172 14.20 2.00 -10.37
N ILE A 173 13.65 0.78 -10.24
CA ILE A 173 12.72 0.22 -11.24
C ILE A 173 11.43 1.08 -11.32
N ALA A 174 10.98 1.61 -10.18
CA ALA A 174 9.84 2.53 -10.11
C ALA A 174 10.14 3.94 -10.68
N GLY A 175 11.41 4.26 -10.96
CA GLY A 175 11.83 5.58 -11.48
C GLY A 175 11.79 6.71 -10.46
N ILE A 176 11.79 6.40 -9.13
CA ILE A 176 11.63 7.40 -8.06
C ILE A 176 12.71 7.31 -6.96
N ASP A 177 13.78 6.58 -7.22
CA ASP A 177 14.88 6.37 -6.27
C ASP A 177 15.50 7.69 -5.75
N LYS A 178 15.52 8.74 -6.59
CA LYS A 178 16.04 10.06 -6.21
C LYS A 178 15.16 10.81 -5.19
N LEU A 179 13.94 10.36 -4.96
CA LEU A 179 13.00 10.95 -3.99
C LEU A 179 13.12 10.32 -2.60
N ILE A 180 13.89 9.23 -2.47
CA ILE A 180 13.98 8.43 -1.24
C ILE A 180 15.43 8.34 -0.79
N SER A 181 15.68 8.57 0.49
CA SER A 181 16.97 8.35 1.14
C SER A 181 17.02 6.96 1.75
N PHE A 182 17.95 6.14 1.30
CA PHE A 182 18.13 4.76 1.75
C PHE A 182 19.35 4.66 2.65
N SER A 183 19.21 4.05 3.84
CA SER A 183 20.34 3.81 4.72
C SER A 183 20.17 2.54 5.54
N ARG A 184 21.27 1.87 5.82
CA ARG A 184 21.31 0.87 6.88
C ARG A 184 21.42 1.61 8.21
N VAL A 185 20.43 1.43 9.09
CA VAL A 185 20.38 2.05 10.41
C VAL A 185 19.77 1.06 11.39
N GLU A 186 20.46 0.83 12.51
CA GLU A 186 19.88 0.12 13.63
C GLU A 186 18.86 1.04 14.32
N LEU A 187 17.83 0.43 14.90
CA LEU A 187 16.73 1.18 15.48
C LEU A 187 17.19 2.11 16.61
N GLU A 188 18.16 1.65 17.39
CA GLU A 188 18.79 2.35 18.52
C GLU A 188 19.56 3.62 18.10
N TRP A 189 19.78 3.83 16.81
CA TRP A 189 20.58 4.97 16.30
C TRP A 189 19.73 6.00 15.56
N LEU A 190 18.43 5.94 15.69
CA LEU A 190 17.55 6.92 15.02
C LEU A 190 17.73 8.34 15.59
N ASP A 191 17.99 8.49 16.91
CA ASP A 191 18.30 9.77 17.56
C ASP A 191 19.63 10.39 17.12
N ILE A 192 20.59 9.58 16.67
CA ILE A 192 21.84 10.06 16.07
C ILE A 192 21.59 10.52 14.62
N LYS A 193 20.68 9.88 13.90
CA LYS A 193 20.38 10.19 12.50
C LYS A 193 19.44 11.37 12.34
N PHE A 194 18.56 11.59 13.28
CA PHE A 194 17.53 12.63 13.25
C PHE A 194 17.61 13.52 14.48
N LYS A 195 17.41 14.80 14.25
CA LYS A 195 17.26 15.75 15.35
C LYS A 195 15.92 15.50 16.07
N GLU A 196 15.85 15.93 17.31
CA GLU A 196 14.61 15.93 18.07
C GLU A 196 13.50 16.62 17.25
N LYS A 197 12.28 16.04 17.28
CA LYS A 197 11.09 16.58 16.63
C LYS A 197 11.24 16.97 15.15
N SER A 198 11.99 16.16 14.39
CA SER A 198 12.29 16.44 12.96
C SER A 198 11.45 15.65 11.97
N ILE A 199 10.77 14.59 12.42
CA ILE A 199 9.93 13.71 11.59
C ILE A 199 8.46 14.05 11.77
N ASP A 200 7.73 14.20 10.65
CA ASP A 200 6.28 14.43 10.68
C ASP A 200 5.49 13.12 10.75
N ARG A 201 5.93 12.11 10.00
CA ARG A 201 5.23 10.81 9.87
C ARG A 201 6.20 9.65 9.95
N ILE A 202 5.90 8.70 10.81
CA ILE A 202 6.51 7.37 10.78
C ILE A 202 5.45 6.43 10.23
N ILE A 203 5.72 5.79 9.07
CA ILE A 203 4.77 4.90 8.39
C ILE A 203 5.50 3.61 8.09
N THR A 204 5.08 2.50 8.71
CA THR A 204 5.91 1.31 8.68
C THR A 204 5.16 0.00 8.87
N ASN A 205 5.84 -1.09 8.54
CA ASN A 205 5.39 -2.47 8.76
C ASN A 205 6.41 -3.20 9.65
N PRO A 206 6.31 -3.05 10.99
CA PRO A 206 7.28 -3.61 11.91
C PRO A 206 7.26 -5.16 11.95
N PRO A 207 8.25 -5.81 12.58
CA PRO A 207 8.26 -7.26 12.78
C PRO A 207 7.01 -7.77 13.51
N THR A 208 6.66 -9.04 13.29
CA THR A 208 5.48 -9.70 13.87
C THR A 208 5.87 -10.80 14.87
N SER A 209 4.91 -11.30 15.64
CA SER A 209 4.99 -12.15 16.82
C SER A 209 5.83 -13.45 16.77
N LYS A 210 6.44 -13.77 15.63
CA LYS A 210 7.37 -14.92 15.54
C LYS A 210 8.81 -14.60 15.95
N ASN A 211 9.09 -13.35 16.33
CA ASN A 211 10.43 -12.92 16.75
C ASN A 211 10.56 -12.96 18.28
N ALA A 212 11.53 -13.69 18.79
CA ALA A 212 11.78 -13.82 20.24
C ALA A 212 12.06 -12.48 20.94
N ASN A 213 12.57 -11.46 20.22
CA ASN A 213 12.91 -10.15 20.77
C ASN A 213 11.85 -9.06 20.49
N LEU A 214 10.62 -9.44 20.16
CA LEU A 214 9.58 -8.50 19.75
C LEU A 214 9.34 -7.38 20.77
N GLY A 215 9.30 -7.71 22.05
CA GLY A 215 9.12 -6.72 23.12
C GLY A 215 10.24 -5.67 23.17
N LYS A 216 11.49 -6.08 22.99
CA LYS A 216 12.64 -5.17 22.92
C LYS A 216 12.53 -4.26 21.71
N ILE A 217 12.18 -4.82 20.54
CA ILE A 217 12.02 -4.07 19.28
C ILE A 217 10.95 -2.98 19.39
N TYR A 218 9.75 -3.32 19.90
CA TYR A 218 8.68 -2.34 20.04
C TYR A 218 8.95 -1.30 21.12
N ASN A 219 9.60 -1.70 22.22
CA ASN A 219 10.02 -0.75 23.25
C ASN A 219 10.99 0.28 22.66
N GLU A 220 12.04 -0.18 21.97
CA GLU A 220 13.01 0.69 21.34
C GLU A 220 12.36 1.54 20.23
N PHE A 221 11.51 0.96 19.41
CA PHE A 221 10.81 1.68 18.36
C PHE A 221 10.02 2.87 18.89
N PHE A 222 9.22 2.68 19.95
CA PHE A 222 8.44 3.78 20.51
C PHE A 222 9.31 4.78 21.28
N TYR A 223 10.37 4.31 21.95
CA TYR A 223 11.35 5.18 22.61
C TYR A 223 12.00 6.14 21.61
N GLN A 224 12.57 5.63 20.55
CA GLN A 224 13.21 6.43 19.50
C GLN A 224 12.18 7.32 18.78
N SER A 225 11.00 6.80 18.53
CA SER A 225 9.91 7.58 17.91
C SER A 225 9.48 8.76 18.77
N ALA A 226 9.49 8.62 20.09
CA ALA A 226 9.15 9.72 21.00
C ALA A 226 10.12 10.89 20.88
N TYR A 227 11.40 10.62 20.62
CA TYR A 227 12.42 11.64 20.45
C TYR A 227 12.32 12.33 19.07
N ILE A 228 12.30 11.53 17.98
CA ILE A 228 12.42 12.09 16.62
C ILE A 228 11.13 12.66 16.06
N LEU A 229 9.95 12.21 16.55
CA LEU A 229 8.65 12.61 16.02
C LEU A 229 8.23 13.98 16.57
N LYS A 230 7.72 14.85 15.69
CA LYS A 230 7.12 16.14 16.09
C LYS A 230 5.94 15.93 17.03
N ASP A 231 5.57 16.97 17.79
CA ASP A 231 4.46 16.89 18.76
C ASP A 231 3.11 16.59 18.05
N ASN A 232 2.88 17.15 16.87
CA ASN A 232 1.72 16.87 16.03
C ASN A 232 1.94 15.72 15.03
N GLY A 233 3.09 15.04 15.11
CA GLY A 233 3.42 13.92 14.25
C GLY A 233 2.62 12.66 14.58
N THR A 234 2.63 11.69 13.67
CA THR A 234 1.93 10.42 13.87
C THR A 234 2.80 9.22 13.51
N ILE A 235 2.56 8.12 14.21
CA ILE A 235 3.07 6.80 13.83
C ILE A 235 1.91 6.01 13.25
N SER A 236 2.05 5.55 12.01
CA SER A 236 1.08 4.66 11.37
C SER A 236 1.75 3.34 11.06
N LEU A 237 1.23 2.28 11.62
CA LEU A 237 1.78 0.95 11.40
C LEU A 237 0.69 -0.06 11.03
N ILE A 238 1.12 -1.10 10.33
CA ILE A 238 0.30 -2.25 10.02
C ILE A 238 0.83 -3.47 10.75
N SER A 239 -0.07 -4.22 11.37
CA SER A 239 0.25 -5.42 12.14
C SER A 239 -0.79 -6.52 11.93
N ARG A 240 -0.57 -7.70 12.53
CA ARG A 240 -1.65 -8.66 12.68
C ARG A 240 -2.64 -8.15 13.73
N VAL A 241 -3.90 -8.52 13.58
CA VAL A 241 -4.93 -8.20 14.59
C VAL A 241 -4.55 -8.78 15.97
N SER A 242 -3.97 -9.99 16.01
CA SER A 242 -3.50 -10.64 17.24
C SER A 242 -2.41 -9.88 18.00
N ASP A 243 -1.67 -9.02 17.31
CA ASP A 243 -0.53 -8.31 17.90
C ASP A 243 -0.93 -6.90 18.41
N SER A 244 -2.18 -6.48 18.14
CA SER A 244 -2.65 -5.11 18.39
C SER A 244 -2.50 -4.69 19.86
N ASP A 245 -3.00 -5.49 20.80
CA ASP A 245 -2.96 -5.14 22.23
C ASP A 245 -1.54 -5.13 22.80
N PHE A 246 -0.69 -6.03 22.31
CA PHE A 246 0.73 -6.03 22.63
C PHE A 246 1.41 -4.74 22.19
N ILE A 247 1.14 -4.30 20.99
CA ILE A 247 1.71 -3.06 20.40
C ILE A 247 1.23 -1.84 21.20
N LYS A 248 -0.08 -1.77 21.49
CA LYS A 248 -0.69 -0.67 22.27
C LYS A 248 -0.03 -0.51 23.65
N LYS A 249 0.20 -1.62 24.37
CA LYS A 249 0.88 -1.61 25.67
C LYS A 249 2.30 -1.03 25.60
N HIS A 250 3.04 -1.31 24.51
CA HIS A 250 4.37 -0.74 24.32
C HIS A 250 4.31 0.75 23.93
N ALA A 251 3.33 1.15 23.13
CA ALA A 251 3.10 2.55 22.77
C ALA A 251 2.76 3.41 24.00
N GLU A 252 1.91 2.92 24.88
CA GLU A 252 1.48 3.61 26.11
C GLU A 252 2.64 3.90 27.06
N LYS A 253 3.64 2.99 27.17
CA LYS A 253 4.85 3.20 27.98
C LYS A 253 5.67 4.41 27.53
N HIS A 254 5.55 4.81 26.28
CA HIS A 254 6.26 5.93 25.67
C HIS A 254 5.33 7.11 25.34
N ASN A 255 4.22 7.25 26.07
CA ASN A 255 3.26 8.34 25.93
C ASN A 255 2.59 8.44 24.56
N PHE A 256 2.37 7.32 23.88
CA PHE A 256 1.54 7.26 22.68
C PHE A 256 0.17 6.64 22.97
N PHE A 257 -0.84 7.08 22.25
CA PHE A 257 -2.18 6.50 22.27
C PHE A 257 -2.68 6.25 20.83
N VAL A 258 -3.58 5.30 20.68
CA VAL A 258 -4.22 5.01 19.38
C VAL A 258 -5.27 6.08 19.12
N SER A 259 -5.06 6.87 18.07
CA SER A 259 -6.03 7.88 17.60
C SER A 259 -6.98 7.37 16.55
N LYS A 260 -6.58 6.32 15.80
CA LYS A 260 -7.39 5.67 14.76
C LYS A 260 -6.96 4.22 14.59
N GLU A 261 -7.93 3.36 14.38
CA GLU A 261 -7.69 1.94 14.11
C GLU A 261 -8.67 1.42 13.07
N ASN A 262 -8.18 0.67 12.08
CA ASN A 262 -8.98 0.06 11.03
C ASN A 262 -8.48 -1.34 10.72
N VAL A 263 -9.39 -2.27 10.46
CA VAL A 263 -9.05 -3.60 9.99
C VAL A 263 -9.14 -3.64 8.46
N VAL A 264 -8.09 -4.13 7.83
CA VAL A 264 -8.01 -4.30 6.36
C VAL A 264 -7.75 -5.76 6.02
N TRP A 265 -8.23 -6.19 4.84
CA TRP A 265 -8.03 -7.55 4.36
C TRP A 265 -6.88 -7.61 3.35
N SER A 266 -5.97 -8.57 3.55
CA SER A 266 -4.91 -8.91 2.62
C SER A 266 -5.04 -10.37 2.17
N GLY A 267 -5.89 -10.62 1.19
CA GLY A 267 -6.36 -11.98 0.89
C GLY A 267 -7.27 -12.46 2.00
N GLU A 268 -6.94 -13.60 2.62
CA GLU A 268 -7.67 -14.17 3.75
C GLU A 268 -7.21 -13.66 5.12
N GLN A 269 -6.11 -12.91 5.16
CA GLN A 269 -5.53 -12.40 6.39
C GLN A 269 -6.12 -11.03 6.75
N GLN A 270 -6.60 -10.90 7.97
CA GLN A 270 -6.93 -9.61 8.57
C GLN A 270 -5.67 -8.95 9.13
N LEU A 271 -5.49 -7.69 8.78
CA LEU A 271 -4.43 -6.85 9.29
C LEU A 271 -5.04 -5.62 9.97
N ASN A 272 -4.38 -5.16 11.00
CA ASN A 272 -4.76 -3.96 11.73
C ASN A 272 -3.89 -2.79 11.29
N VAL A 273 -4.50 -1.68 10.92
CA VAL A 273 -3.85 -0.39 10.65
C VAL A 273 -4.11 0.51 11.84
N SER A 274 -3.08 0.83 12.61
CA SER A 274 -3.16 1.68 13.79
C SER A 274 -2.41 2.98 13.58
N VAL A 275 -3.02 4.10 13.95
CA VAL A 275 -2.40 5.44 13.95
C VAL A 275 -2.26 5.90 15.40
N PHE A 276 -1.03 6.14 15.80
CA PHE A 276 -0.68 6.61 17.15
C PHE A 276 -0.32 8.09 17.11
N LYS A 277 -0.66 8.78 18.20
CA LYS A 277 -0.26 10.17 18.48
C LYS A 277 0.37 10.24 19.85
N LYS A 278 1.22 11.24 20.09
CA LYS A 278 1.70 11.58 21.42
C LYS A 278 0.54 12.05 22.29
N LYS A 279 0.54 11.65 23.55
CA LYS A 279 -0.34 12.28 24.57
C LYS A 279 0.16 13.70 24.77
N ASN A 280 -0.72 14.66 24.71
CA ASN A 280 -0.39 16.02 25.13
C ASN A 280 -0.14 15.96 26.66
N ILE A 281 1.07 16.32 27.07
CA ILE A 281 1.43 16.50 28.48
C ILE A 281 1.05 17.90 28.89
#